data_f617bd2b1ca1193a167d09fffadab86e
#
_entry.id   f617bd2b1ca1193a167d09fffadab86e
#
_cell.length_a   1.000
_cell.length_b   1.000
_cell.length_c   1.000
_cell.angle_alpha   90.00
_cell.angle_beta   90.00
_cell.angle_gamma   90.00
#
_symmetry.space_group_name_H-M   'P 1'
#
loop_
_entity.id
_entity.type
_entity.pdbx_description
1 polymer ?
#
loop_
_entity_poly.entity_id
_entity_poly.type
_entity_poly.pdbx_seq_one_letter_code
_entity_poly.pdbx_strand_id
1 'polypeptide(L)'
;MSIEDELIREIKPLINDGNLTALQIAWEEYSENTDFGRELAWDYIFQKVYLHAALKKQSAICEWLDTIFLEFNPILQIAMRQMFSYARYLLHK
;
A
#
# COMPACT_ATOMS: atom_id res chain seq x y z
N MET A 1 -7.36 7.05 -16.70
CA MET A 1 -6.90 6.76 -15.34
C MET A 1 -6.32 5.35 -15.29
N SER A 2 -5.21 5.16 -14.62
CA SER A 2 -4.57 3.85 -14.53
C SER A 2 -5.29 2.95 -13.52
N ILE A 3 -5.06 1.63 -13.66
CA ILE A 3 -5.60 0.66 -12.70
C ILE A 3 -5.00 0.89 -11.32
N GLU A 4 -3.72 1.27 -11.26
CA GLU A 4 -3.06 1.61 -10.01
C GLU A 4 -3.77 2.77 -9.29
N ASP A 5 -4.13 3.81 -10.03
CA ASP A 5 -4.83 4.97 -9.45
C ASP A 5 -6.25 4.59 -9.01
N GLU A 6 -6.92 3.70 -9.73
CA GLU A 6 -8.23 3.20 -9.32
C GLU A 6 -8.15 2.46 -7.99
N LEU A 7 -7.16 1.59 -7.82
CA LEU A 7 -6.96 0.87 -6.58
C LEU A 7 -6.65 1.83 -5.43
N ILE A 8 -5.76 2.79 -5.65
CA ILE A 8 -5.41 3.77 -4.63
C ILE A 8 -6.65 4.55 -4.19
N ARG A 9 -7.48 4.96 -5.14
CA ARG A 9 -8.72 5.70 -4.84
C ARG A 9 -9.70 4.85 -4.04
N GLU A 10 -9.80 3.57 -4.35
CA GLU A 10 -10.67 2.64 -3.63
C GLU A 10 -10.18 2.40 -2.20
N ILE A 11 -8.87 2.32 -2.01
CA ILE A 11 -8.25 2.01 -0.73
C ILE A 11 -8.26 3.19 0.25
N LYS A 12 -8.09 4.41 -0.22
CA LYS A 12 -7.98 5.57 0.66
C LYS A 12 -9.13 5.72 1.66
N PRO A 13 -10.41 5.59 1.26
CA PRO A 13 -11.50 5.65 2.23
C PRO A 13 -11.44 4.53 3.28
N LEU A 14 -10.97 3.34 2.90
CA LEU A 14 -10.83 2.22 3.82
C LEU A 14 -9.76 2.52 4.86
N ILE A 15 -8.68 3.17 4.45
CA ILE A 15 -7.63 3.59 5.39
C ILE A 15 -8.17 4.66 6.33
N ASN A 16 -8.91 5.64 5.81
CA ASN A 16 -9.50 6.69 6.64
C ASN A 16 -10.39 6.10 7.73
N ASP A 17 -11.11 5.02 7.41
CA ASP A 17 -12.02 4.36 8.33
C ASP A 17 -11.31 3.34 9.23
N GLY A 18 -10.03 3.06 9.00
CA GLY A 18 -9.29 2.04 9.73
C GLY A 18 -9.77 0.64 9.44
N ASN A 19 -10.37 0.40 8.28
CA ASN A 19 -10.97 -0.89 7.93
C ASN A 19 -9.94 -1.83 7.31
N LEU A 20 -9.12 -2.43 8.16
CA LEU A 20 -8.04 -3.32 7.72
C LEU A 20 -8.55 -4.52 6.93
N THR A 21 -9.64 -5.13 7.37
CA THR A 21 -10.20 -6.31 6.70
C THR A 21 -10.60 -6.00 5.26
N ALA A 22 -11.33 -4.91 5.05
CA ALA A 22 -11.74 -4.52 3.70
C ALA A 22 -10.53 -4.14 2.84
N LEU A 23 -9.52 -3.50 3.45
CA LEU A 23 -8.28 -3.17 2.74
C LEU A 23 -7.55 -4.42 2.28
N GLN A 24 -7.45 -5.44 3.13
CA GLN A 24 -6.81 -6.70 2.78
C GLN A 24 -7.54 -7.39 1.63
N ILE A 25 -8.87 -7.40 1.66
CA ILE A 25 -9.67 -8.00 0.61
C ILE A 25 -9.44 -7.28 -0.73
N ALA A 26 -9.49 -5.95 -0.73
CA ALA A 26 -9.26 -5.17 -1.95
C ALA A 26 -7.85 -5.41 -2.52
N TRP A 27 -6.84 -5.44 -1.65
CA TRP A 27 -5.46 -5.69 -2.05
C TRP A 27 -5.32 -7.05 -2.73
N GLU A 28 -5.90 -8.10 -2.12
CA GLU A 28 -5.84 -9.45 -2.66
C GLU A 28 -6.56 -9.57 -3.99
N GLU A 29 -7.73 -8.95 -4.14
CA GLU A 29 -8.48 -8.98 -5.38
C GLU A 29 -7.66 -8.42 -6.55
N TYR A 30 -6.98 -7.30 -6.35
CA TYR A 30 -6.15 -6.70 -7.39
C TYR A 30 -4.89 -7.51 -7.66
N SER A 31 -4.28 -8.10 -6.62
CA SER A 31 -3.06 -8.89 -6.82
C SER A 31 -3.33 -10.22 -7.50
N GLU A 32 -4.51 -10.80 -7.34
CA GLU A 32 -4.87 -12.07 -7.95
C GLU A 32 -5.54 -11.92 -9.31
N ASN A 33 -5.99 -10.71 -9.67
CA ASN A 33 -6.73 -10.48 -10.89
C ASN A 33 -5.79 -10.34 -12.09
N THR A 34 -5.77 -11.38 -12.94
CA THR A 34 -4.92 -11.40 -14.13
C THR A 34 -5.60 -10.81 -15.35
N ASP A 35 -6.86 -10.39 -15.25
CA ASP A 35 -7.63 -9.84 -16.37
C ASP A 35 -7.14 -8.46 -16.80
N PHE A 36 -6.31 -7.82 -15.97
CA PHE A 36 -5.74 -6.53 -16.31
C PHE A 36 -4.75 -6.59 -17.47
N GLY A 37 -4.27 -7.78 -17.84
CA GLY A 37 -3.38 -7.98 -18.99
C GLY A 37 -1.98 -7.42 -18.79
N ARG A 38 -1.62 -6.97 -17.60
CA ARG A 38 -0.29 -6.48 -17.30
C ARG A 38 -0.01 -6.57 -15.81
N GLU A 39 1.27 -6.53 -15.46
CA GLU A 39 1.68 -6.45 -14.07
C GLU A 39 1.44 -5.06 -13.53
N LEU A 40 0.87 -4.96 -12.34
CA LEU A 40 0.63 -3.68 -11.71
C LEU A 40 1.93 -3.11 -11.12
N ALA A 41 2.02 -1.79 -11.11
CA ALA A 41 3.16 -1.09 -10.50
C ALA A 41 2.98 -1.07 -8.97
N TRP A 42 3.27 -2.19 -8.32
CA TRP A 42 3.07 -2.35 -6.88
C TRP A 42 3.94 -1.44 -6.03
N ASP A 43 5.12 -1.07 -6.52
CA ASP A 43 5.97 -0.08 -5.86
C ASP A 43 5.25 1.27 -5.74
N TYR A 44 4.63 1.72 -6.83
CA TYR A 44 3.87 2.98 -6.83
C TYR A 44 2.65 2.89 -5.91
N ILE A 45 1.90 1.79 -6.00
CA ILE A 45 0.71 1.57 -5.16
C ILE A 45 1.09 1.56 -3.68
N PHE A 46 2.09 0.76 -3.33
CA PHE A 46 2.53 0.61 -1.94
C PHE A 46 2.96 1.95 -1.35
N GLN A 47 3.75 2.72 -2.09
CA GLN A 47 4.23 4.01 -1.60
C GLN A 47 3.08 4.97 -1.28
N LYS A 48 2.10 5.07 -2.18
CA LYS A 48 0.96 5.95 -1.98
C LYS A 48 0.09 5.48 -0.81
N VAL A 49 -0.17 4.19 -0.72
CA VAL A 49 -1.02 3.61 0.32
C VAL A 49 -0.35 3.73 1.69
N TYR A 50 0.93 3.37 1.78
CA TYR A 50 1.66 3.42 3.05
C TYR A 50 1.75 4.86 3.58
N LEU A 51 2.09 5.80 2.69
CA LEU A 51 2.19 7.20 3.09
C LEU A 51 0.85 7.72 3.60
N HIS A 52 -0.25 7.39 2.92
CA HIS A 52 -1.58 7.81 3.37
C HIS A 52 -1.91 7.22 4.75
N ALA A 53 -1.64 5.92 4.95
CA ALA A 53 -1.90 5.27 6.23
C ALA A 53 -1.06 5.90 7.36
N ALA A 54 0.19 6.22 7.09
CA ALA A 54 1.07 6.86 8.07
C ALA A 54 0.57 8.26 8.43
N LEU A 55 0.14 9.04 7.44
CA LEU A 55 -0.40 10.38 7.67
C LEU A 55 -1.69 10.33 8.50
N LYS A 56 -2.49 9.28 8.34
CA LYS A 56 -3.72 9.09 9.09
C LYS A 56 -3.48 8.36 10.43
N LYS A 57 -2.23 8.04 10.76
CA LYS A 57 -1.85 7.37 12.00
C LYS A 57 -2.54 6.02 12.21
N GLN A 58 -2.74 5.28 11.10
CA GLN A 58 -3.38 3.96 11.15
C GLN A 58 -2.33 2.88 11.40
N SER A 59 -1.96 2.70 12.67
CA SER A 59 -0.86 1.82 13.06
C SER A 59 -1.06 0.37 12.64
N ALA A 60 -2.27 -0.17 12.82
CA ALA A 60 -2.56 -1.56 12.45
C ALA A 60 -2.42 -1.79 10.94
N ILE A 61 -2.85 -0.81 10.14
CA ILE A 61 -2.72 -0.89 8.69
C ILE A 61 -1.24 -0.82 8.29
N CYS A 62 -0.47 0.07 8.93
CA CYS A 62 0.96 0.18 8.66
C CYS A 62 1.69 -1.11 9.05
N GLU A 63 1.32 -1.75 10.17
CA GLU A 63 1.92 -3.02 10.57
C GLU A 63 1.68 -4.11 9.51
N TRP A 64 0.46 -4.18 8.99
CA TRP A 64 0.16 -5.12 7.91
C TRP A 64 0.96 -4.79 6.65
N LEU A 65 1.04 -3.51 6.29
CA LEU A 65 1.82 -3.09 5.12
C LEU A 65 3.31 -3.36 5.29
N ASP A 66 3.83 -3.35 6.52
CA ASP A 66 5.22 -3.75 6.78
C ASP A 66 5.45 -5.20 6.35
N THR A 67 4.48 -6.09 6.56
CA THR A 67 4.60 -7.48 6.12
C THR A 67 4.56 -7.58 4.59
N ILE A 68 3.75 -6.76 3.95
CA ILE A 68 3.69 -6.69 2.48
C ILE A 68 5.02 -6.19 1.90
N PHE A 69 5.64 -5.20 2.53
CA PHE A 69 6.94 -4.68 2.10
C PHE A 69 8.00 -5.79 2.04
N LEU A 70 8.00 -6.68 3.04
CA LEU A 70 8.96 -7.77 3.10
C LEU A 70 8.73 -8.83 2.02
N GLU A 71 7.55 -8.88 1.41
CA GLU A 71 7.24 -9.80 0.33
C GLU A 71 7.72 -9.30 -1.04
N PHE A 72 8.06 -8.01 -1.18
CA PHE A 72 8.60 -7.47 -2.43
C PHE A 72 10.01 -7.98 -2.66
N ASN A 73 10.42 -8.06 -3.95
CA ASN A 73 11.78 -8.43 -4.27
C ASN A 73 12.76 -7.35 -3.78
N PRO A 74 14.06 -7.71 -3.59
CA PRO A 74 15.03 -6.77 -3.03
C PRO A 74 15.21 -5.48 -3.85
N ILE A 75 15.04 -5.55 -5.17
CA ILE A 75 15.18 -4.38 -6.04
C ILE A 75 14.08 -3.36 -5.72
N LEU A 76 12.84 -3.83 -5.60
CA LEU A 76 11.72 -2.96 -5.24
C LEU A 76 11.86 -2.41 -3.82
N GLN A 77 12.34 -3.24 -2.88
CA GLN A 77 12.57 -2.78 -1.51
C GLN A 77 13.58 -1.63 -1.47
N ILE A 78 14.67 -1.74 -2.23
CA ILE A 78 15.68 -0.69 -2.30
C ILE A 78 15.07 0.58 -2.90
N ALA A 79 14.30 0.45 -3.97
CA ALA A 79 13.67 1.59 -4.63
C ALA A 79 12.71 2.36 -3.72
N MET A 80 12.05 1.65 -2.79
CA MET A 80 11.05 2.25 -1.89
C MET A 80 11.61 2.66 -0.52
N ARG A 81 12.86 2.35 -0.24
CA ARG A 81 13.40 2.48 1.13
C ARG A 81 13.27 3.88 1.70
N GLN A 82 13.59 4.91 0.93
CA GLN A 82 13.55 6.28 1.42
C GLN A 82 12.13 6.70 1.81
N MET A 83 11.17 6.42 0.93
CA MET A 83 9.77 6.75 1.22
C MET A 83 9.25 5.94 2.40
N PHE A 84 9.60 4.66 2.46
CA PHE A 84 9.20 3.80 3.55
C PHE A 84 9.71 4.32 4.89
N SER A 85 10.97 4.71 4.97
CA SER A 85 11.56 5.30 6.19
C SER A 85 10.89 6.62 6.56
N TYR A 86 10.60 7.46 5.58
CA TYR A 86 9.93 8.74 5.81
C TYR A 86 8.51 8.52 6.34
N ALA A 87 7.77 7.60 5.75
CA ALA A 87 6.40 7.29 6.18
C ALA A 87 6.40 6.74 7.61
N ARG A 88 7.34 5.87 7.96
CA ARG A 88 7.48 5.36 9.32
C ARG A 88 7.77 6.48 10.31
N TYR A 89 8.63 7.43 9.91
CA TYR A 89 8.87 8.61 10.73
C TYR A 89 7.57 9.38 11.00
N LEU A 90 6.77 9.59 9.96
CA LEU A 90 5.49 10.29 10.10
C LEU A 90 4.53 9.54 11.03
N LEU A 91 4.49 8.21 10.93
CA LEU A 91 3.63 7.39 11.76
C LEU A 91 3.96 7.55 13.26
N HIS A 92 5.24 7.64 13.59
CA HIS A 92 5.72 7.68 14.97
C HIS A 92 6.00 9.10 15.47
N LYS A 93 5.73 10.11 14.67
CA LYS A 93 5.98 11.51 15.02
C LYS A 93 5.04 12.07 16.09
#